data_abde693c9139bc0a86a643800adc7e1a
#
_entry.id   abde693c9139bc0a86a643800adc7e1a
#
_cell.length_a   1.000
_cell.length_b   1.000
_cell.length_c   1.000
_cell.angle_alpha   90.00
_cell.angle_beta   90.00
_cell.angle_gamma   90.00
#
_symmetry.space_group_name_H-M   'P 1'
#
loop_
_entity.id
_entity.type
_entity.pdbx_description
1 polymer ?
#
loop_
_entity_poly.entity_id
_entity_poly.type
_entity_poly.pdbx_seq_one_letter_code
_entity_poly.pdbx_strand_id
1 'polypeptide(L)'
;MSIGELAKATNVKIVTIRYYEQVGLMPAPARTEGNYRAFNTEHSNRLQFIRRLRELGFTLDEVRDLLRLSSEKSQPCDDIDRITNAHLATVEQKLRDLKTLASELRALSKRCKGGGRIAECRIIEALTP
;
A
#
# COMPACT_ATOMS: atom_id res chain seq x y z
N MET A 1 15.57 18.20 9.84
CA MET A 1 14.20 18.36 10.34
C MET A 1 13.88 17.28 11.36
N SER A 2 12.91 17.53 12.23
CA SER A 2 12.43 16.56 13.21
C SER A 2 11.55 15.49 12.53
N ILE A 3 11.26 14.41 13.26
CA ILE A 3 10.36 13.38 12.75
C ILE A 3 8.94 13.95 12.48
N GLY A 4 8.49 14.89 13.32
CA GLY A 4 7.19 15.56 13.12
C GLY A 4 7.17 16.40 11.85
N GLU A 5 8.25 17.11 11.58
CA GLU A 5 8.38 17.90 10.35
C GLU A 5 8.45 17.00 9.12
N LEU A 6 9.19 15.88 9.22
CA LEU A 6 9.26 14.89 8.14
C LEU A 6 7.88 14.29 7.86
N ALA A 7 7.13 13.96 8.91
CA ALA A 7 5.78 13.43 8.79
C ALA A 7 4.86 14.39 8.05
N LYS A 8 4.92 15.67 8.38
CA LYS A 8 4.13 16.70 7.69
C LYS A 8 4.55 16.87 6.24
N ALA A 9 5.86 16.92 5.98
CA ALA A 9 6.38 17.13 4.62
C ALA A 9 6.03 15.99 3.68
N THR A 10 5.91 14.75 4.18
CA THR A 10 5.68 13.56 3.36
C THR A 10 4.26 13.02 3.48
N ASN A 11 3.46 13.56 4.38
CA ASN A 11 2.13 13.07 4.70
C ASN A 11 2.14 11.58 5.11
N VAL A 12 3.17 11.19 5.86
CA VAL A 12 3.32 9.85 6.43
C VAL A 12 3.31 9.98 7.95
N LYS A 13 2.56 9.11 8.62
CA LYS A 13 2.43 9.15 10.09
C LYS A 13 3.76 8.83 10.76
N ILE A 14 4.02 9.46 11.90
CA ILE A 14 5.24 9.24 12.70
C ILE A 14 5.41 7.75 13.03
N VAL A 15 4.34 7.09 13.43
CA VAL A 15 4.34 5.65 13.75
C VAL A 15 4.82 4.83 12.55
N THR A 16 4.37 5.19 11.35
CA THR A 16 4.76 4.51 10.11
C THR A 16 6.24 4.74 9.80
N ILE A 17 6.74 5.97 9.99
CA ILE A 17 8.16 6.30 9.79
C ILE A 17 9.02 5.45 10.73
N ARG A 18 8.67 5.37 12.00
CA ARG A 18 9.38 4.56 12.98
C ARG A 18 9.37 3.08 12.62
N TYR A 19 8.24 2.58 12.13
CA TYR A 19 8.14 1.22 11.65
C TYR A 19 9.09 0.95 10.49
N TYR A 20 9.16 1.88 9.51
CA TYR A 20 10.07 1.75 8.37
C TYR A 20 11.53 1.77 8.80
N GLU A 21 11.90 2.56 9.80
CA GLU A 21 13.23 2.51 10.39
C GLU A 21 13.51 1.13 10.99
N GLN A 22 12.56 0.62 11.75
CA GLN A 22 12.68 -0.65 12.45
C GLN A 22 12.87 -1.84 11.50
N VAL A 23 12.16 -1.84 10.37
CA VAL A 23 12.26 -2.93 9.38
C VAL A 23 13.33 -2.69 8.32
N GLY A 24 14.09 -1.60 8.43
CA GLY A 24 15.22 -1.32 7.57
C GLY A 24 14.89 -0.70 6.21
N LEU A 25 13.67 -0.20 6.01
CA LEU A 25 13.30 0.51 4.79
C LEU A 25 13.79 1.95 4.79
N MET A 26 13.90 2.56 5.96
CA MET A 26 14.43 3.90 6.16
C MET A 26 15.72 3.81 6.97
N PRO A 27 16.79 4.52 6.56
CA PRO A 27 17.99 4.56 7.37
C PRO A 27 17.73 5.35 8.66
N ALA A 28 18.42 4.97 9.72
CA ALA A 28 18.36 5.72 10.97
C ALA A 28 18.91 7.14 10.71
N PRO A 29 18.24 8.19 11.23
CA PRO A 29 18.73 9.55 11.06
C PRO A 29 19.98 9.79 11.92
N ALA A 30 20.82 10.75 11.48
CA ALA A 30 21.89 11.26 12.31
C ALA A 30 21.31 11.89 13.58
N ARG A 31 22.05 11.80 14.68
CA ARG A 31 21.67 12.47 15.93
C ARG A 31 22.37 13.82 16.03
N THR A 32 21.66 14.83 16.49
CA THR A 32 22.24 16.13 16.82
C THR A 32 23.02 16.05 18.14
N GLU A 33 23.75 17.09 18.51
CA GLU A 33 24.45 17.17 19.78
C GLU A 33 23.53 16.99 20.99
N GLY A 34 22.26 17.43 20.87
CA GLY A 34 21.25 17.21 21.90
C GLY A 34 20.61 15.82 21.85
N ASN A 35 21.15 14.88 21.07
CA ASN A 35 20.63 13.52 20.89
C ASN A 35 19.24 13.47 20.24
N TYR A 36 18.89 14.48 19.48
CA TYR A 36 17.65 14.51 18.70
C TYR A 36 17.87 13.93 17.30
N ARG A 37 16.85 13.28 16.76
CA ARG A 37 16.87 12.74 15.40
C ARG A 37 16.85 13.88 14.38
N ALA A 38 17.77 13.84 13.43
CA ALA A 38 17.89 14.84 12.37
C ALA A 38 17.67 14.18 11.00
N PHE A 39 16.53 14.47 10.40
CA PHE A 39 16.19 13.99 9.07
C PHE A 39 16.55 15.06 8.02
N ASN A 40 16.95 14.61 6.84
CA ASN A 40 17.33 15.49 5.74
C ASN A 40 16.47 15.24 4.49
N THR A 41 16.81 15.94 3.40
CA THR A 41 16.09 15.82 2.13
C THR A 41 16.11 14.39 1.56
N GLU A 42 17.20 13.67 1.75
CA GLU A 42 17.29 12.28 1.29
C GLU A 42 16.28 11.38 2.00
N HIS A 43 16.11 11.58 3.30
CA HIS A 43 15.07 10.87 4.07
C HIS A 43 13.68 11.19 3.53
N SER A 44 13.42 12.47 3.24
CA SER A 44 12.15 12.91 2.70
C SER A 44 11.87 12.28 1.33
N ASN A 45 12.85 12.32 0.43
CA ASN A 45 12.71 11.74 -0.91
C ASN A 45 12.48 10.25 -0.86
N ARG A 46 13.24 9.54 -0.02
CA ARG A 46 13.10 8.10 0.15
C ARG A 46 11.72 7.74 0.70
N LEU A 47 11.26 8.48 1.68
CA LEU A 47 9.96 8.24 2.30
C LEU A 47 8.80 8.50 1.32
N GLN A 48 8.91 9.55 0.51
CA GLN A 48 7.92 9.83 -0.55
C GLN A 48 7.88 8.71 -1.58
N PHE A 49 9.04 8.18 -1.95
CA PHE A 49 9.13 7.05 -2.87
C PHE A 49 8.46 5.80 -2.28
N ILE A 50 8.76 5.47 -1.03
CA ILE A 50 8.11 4.35 -0.33
C ILE A 50 6.60 4.54 -0.28
N ARG A 51 6.16 5.73 0.08
CA ARG A 51 4.73 6.05 0.13
C ARG A 51 4.06 5.81 -1.21
N ARG A 52 4.66 6.29 -2.30
CA ARG A 52 4.09 6.12 -3.64
C ARG A 52 4.00 4.64 -4.03
N LEU A 53 5.03 3.86 -3.76
CA LEU A 53 5.02 2.43 -4.04
C LEU A 53 3.92 1.72 -3.24
N ARG A 54 3.73 2.10 -1.96
CA ARG A 54 2.67 1.54 -1.13
C ARG A 54 1.28 1.91 -1.65
N GLU A 55 1.11 3.14 -2.13
CA GLU A 55 -0.15 3.56 -2.76
C GLU A 55 -0.48 2.72 -3.99
N LEU A 56 0.54 2.31 -4.74
CA LEU A 56 0.37 1.45 -5.91
C LEU A 56 0.15 -0.03 -5.52
N GLY A 57 0.19 -0.35 -4.23
CA GLY A 57 -0.12 -1.67 -3.72
C GLY A 57 1.05 -2.63 -3.62
N PHE A 58 2.30 -2.16 -3.82
CA PHE A 58 3.46 -3.02 -3.64
C PHE A 58 3.61 -3.44 -2.18
N THR A 59 4.00 -4.69 -1.96
CA THR A 59 4.30 -5.20 -0.62
C THR A 59 5.59 -4.58 -0.08
N LEU A 60 5.80 -4.67 1.23
CA LEU A 60 7.03 -4.16 1.84
C LEU A 60 8.28 -4.84 1.27
N ASP A 61 8.21 -6.14 0.97
CA ASP A 61 9.34 -6.87 0.35
C ASP A 61 9.62 -6.34 -1.06
N GLU A 62 8.57 -6.11 -1.84
CA GLU A 62 8.71 -5.51 -3.17
C GLU A 62 9.26 -4.09 -3.11
N VAL A 63 8.81 -3.28 -2.13
CA VAL A 63 9.34 -1.95 -1.90
C VAL A 63 10.83 -2.01 -1.58
N ARG A 64 11.24 -2.96 -0.74
CA ARG A 64 12.65 -3.17 -0.38
C ARG A 64 13.50 -3.47 -1.62
N ASP A 65 13.01 -4.39 -2.47
CA ASP A 65 13.70 -4.75 -3.70
C ASP A 65 13.80 -3.56 -4.67
N LEU A 66 12.71 -2.81 -4.83
CA LEU A 66 12.69 -1.64 -5.70
C LEU A 66 13.61 -0.53 -5.20
N LEU A 67 13.69 -0.32 -3.87
CA LEU A 67 14.63 0.64 -3.28
C LEU A 67 16.07 0.24 -3.55
N ARG A 68 16.38 -1.05 -3.39
CA ARG A 68 17.72 -1.57 -3.68
C ARG A 68 18.08 -1.38 -5.14
N LEU A 69 17.18 -1.77 -6.04
CA LEU A 69 17.39 -1.65 -7.49
C LEU A 69 17.51 -0.20 -7.93
N SER A 70 16.76 0.71 -7.32
CA SER A 70 16.79 2.13 -7.68
C SER A 70 18.15 2.79 -7.40
N SER A 71 18.94 2.22 -6.51
CA SER A 71 20.30 2.71 -6.23
C SER A 71 21.35 2.18 -7.21
N GLU A 72 21.02 1.16 -8.00
CA GLU A 72 21.91 0.51 -8.96
C GLU A 72 21.73 1.11 -10.35
N LYS A 73 22.05 2.39 -10.52
CA LYS A 73 21.70 3.17 -11.71
C LYS A 73 22.34 2.69 -13.02
N SER A 74 23.44 1.94 -12.93
CA SER A 74 24.12 1.41 -14.12
C SER A 74 23.56 0.07 -14.57
N GLN A 75 22.69 -0.55 -13.81
CA GLN A 75 22.09 -1.85 -14.13
C GLN A 75 20.91 -1.69 -15.10
N PRO A 76 20.61 -2.70 -15.93
CA PRO A 76 19.40 -2.68 -16.75
C PRO A 76 18.14 -2.67 -15.89
N CYS A 77 17.05 -2.14 -16.42
CA CYS A 77 15.78 -2.10 -15.67
C CYS A 77 14.95 -3.38 -15.76
N ASP A 78 15.55 -4.48 -16.23
CA ASP A 78 14.85 -5.76 -16.43
C ASP A 78 14.19 -6.27 -15.15
N ASP A 79 14.89 -6.18 -14.01
CA ASP A 79 14.35 -6.64 -12.74
C ASP A 79 13.19 -5.75 -12.26
N ILE A 80 13.28 -4.45 -12.49
CA ILE A 80 12.21 -3.51 -12.16
C ILE A 80 10.99 -3.80 -13.02
N ASP A 81 11.19 -4.03 -14.33
CA ASP A 81 10.11 -4.41 -15.24
C ASP A 81 9.45 -5.70 -14.82
N ARG A 82 10.23 -6.70 -14.42
CA ARG A 82 9.72 -8.00 -13.97
C ARG A 82 8.84 -7.84 -12.73
N ILE A 83 9.30 -7.08 -11.73
CA ILE A 83 8.54 -6.84 -10.49
C ILE A 83 7.27 -6.07 -10.81
N THR A 84 7.35 -5.05 -11.65
CA THR A 84 6.20 -4.22 -12.03
C THR A 84 5.16 -5.03 -12.78
N ASN A 85 5.58 -5.84 -13.74
CA ASN A 85 4.67 -6.66 -14.55
C ASN A 85 4.02 -7.77 -13.71
N ALA A 86 4.76 -8.37 -12.78
CA ALA A 86 4.19 -9.35 -11.86
C ALA A 86 3.11 -8.72 -10.97
N HIS A 87 3.36 -7.51 -10.48
CA HIS A 87 2.39 -6.77 -9.68
C HIS A 87 1.17 -6.38 -10.51
N LEU A 88 1.37 -5.94 -11.75
CA LEU A 88 0.27 -5.63 -12.67
C LEU A 88 -0.64 -6.84 -12.88
N ALA A 89 -0.06 -8.02 -13.11
CA ALA A 89 -0.83 -9.25 -13.27
C ALA A 89 -1.68 -9.56 -12.02
N THR A 90 -1.12 -9.35 -10.83
CA THR A 90 -1.84 -9.52 -9.57
C THR A 90 -3.00 -8.54 -9.46
N VAL A 91 -2.79 -7.28 -9.79
CA VAL A 91 -3.83 -6.23 -9.77
C VAL A 91 -4.94 -6.57 -10.76
N GLU A 92 -4.58 -6.99 -11.97
CA GLU A 92 -5.56 -7.36 -12.99
C GLU A 92 -6.41 -8.56 -12.55
N GLN A 93 -5.81 -9.53 -11.86
CA GLN A 93 -6.56 -10.65 -11.30
C GLN A 93 -7.54 -10.19 -10.22
N LYS A 94 -7.10 -9.31 -9.32
CA LYS A 94 -7.97 -8.72 -8.31
C LYS A 94 -9.14 -7.94 -8.93
N LEU A 95 -8.87 -7.25 -10.02
CA LEU A 95 -9.91 -6.52 -10.75
C LEU A 95 -10.97 -7.48 -11.31
N ARG A 96 -10.56 -8.60 -11.90
CA ARG A 96 -11.49 -9.64 -12.36
C ARG A 96 -12.32 -10.20 -11.21
N ASP A 97 -11.66 -10.50 -10.09
CA ASP A 97 -12.32 -11.05 -8.89
C ASP A 97 -13.36 -10.05 -8.35
N LEU A 98 -13.02 -8.76 -8.30
CA LEU A 98 -13.95 -7.72 -7.85
C LEU A 98 -15.14 -7.60 -8.78
N LYS A 99 -14.96 -7.72 -10.09
CA LYS A 99 -16.06 -7.70 -11.06
C LYS A 99 -17.01 -8.88 -10.83
N THR A 100 -16.46 -10.05 -10.54
CA THR A 100 -17.25 -11.24 -10.22
C THR A 100 -18.07 -11.03 -8.93
N LEU A 101 -17.42 -10.52 -7.88
CA LEU A 101 -18.10 -10.20 -6.62
C LEU A 101 -19.21 -9.17 -6.82
N ALA A 102 -18.95 -8.12 -7.59
CA ALA A 102 -19.94 -7.11 -7.88
C ALA A 102 -21.16 -7.70 -8.62
N SER A 103 -20.91 -8.63 -9.55
CA SER A 103 -21.96 -9.33 -10.28
C SER A 103 -22.82 -10.18 -9.33
N GLU A 104 -22.19 -10.92 -8.43
CA GLU A 104 -22.90 -11.71 -7.42
C GLU A 104 -23.75 -10.84 -6.51
N LEU A 105 -23.22 -9.72 -6.04
CA LEU A 105 -23.94 -8.80 -5.17
C LEU A 105 -25.14 -8.17 -5.88
N ARG A 106 -24.98 -7.82 -7.16
CA ARG A 106 -26.09 -7.30 -7.95
C ARG A 106 -27.21 -8.34 -8.10
N ALA A 107 -26.85 -9.59 -8.35
CA ALA A 107 -27.81 -10.68 -8.44
C ALA A 107 -28.58 -10.88 -7.14
N LEU A 108 -27.87 -10.82 -5.99
CA LEU A 108 -28.50 -10.88 -4.67
C LEU A 108 -29.43 -9.68 -4.44
N SER A 109 -28.97 -8.49 -4.76
CA SER A 109 -29.75 -7.26 -4.58
C SER A 109 -31.07 -7.28 -5.38
N LYS A 110 -31.06 -7.88 -6.57
CA LYS A 110 -32.24 -7.99 -7.42
C LYS A 110 -33.30 -8.95 -6.84
N ARG A 111 -32.93 -9.84 -5.94
CA ARG A 111 -33.86 -10.76 -5.28
C ARG A 111 -34.76 -10.06 -4.27
N CYS A 112 -34.31 -8.91 -3.74
CA CYS A 112 -35.06 -8.11 -2.77
C CYS A 112 -35.57 -6.85 -3.46
N LYS A 113 -36.89 -6.64 -3.49
CA LYS A 113 -37.52 -5.48 -4.11
C LYS A 113 -37.70 -4.31 -3.15
N GLY A 114 -37.10 -4.38 -1.97
CA GLY A 114 -37.27 -3.39 -0.91
C GLY A 114 -38.59 -3.56 -0.17
N GLY A 115 -38.65 -3.01 1.03
CA GLY A 115 -39.79 -3.17 1.91
C GLY A 115 -39.91 -4.59 2.46
N GLY A 116 -40.91 -4.86 3.26
CA GLY A 116 -41.13 -6.17 3.85
C GLY A 116 -40.28 -6.45 5.07
N ARG A 117 -40.38 -7.66 5.59
CA ARG A 117 -39.71 -8.12 6.82
C ARG A 117 -38.45 -8.89 6.47
N ILE A 118 -37.47 -8.88 7.39
CA ILE A 118 -36.23 -9.66 7.25
C ILE A 118 -36.53 -11.13 7.03
N ALA A 119 -37.55 -11.68 7.71
CA ALA A 119 -37.94 -13.08 7.55
C ALA A 119 -38.32 -13.44 6.11
N GLU A 120 -38.73 -12.45 5.32
CA GLU A 120 -39.15 -12.64 3.93
C GLU A 120 -38.04 -12.22 2.95
N CYS A 121 -36.85 -11.84 3.46
CA CYS A 121 -35.77 -11.35 2.64
C CYS A 121 -35.13 -12.48 1.84
N ARG A 122 -35.22 -12.38 0.52
CA ARG A 122 -34.69 -13.40 -0.38
C ARG A 122 -33.16 -13.41 -0.43
N ILE A 123 -32.53 -12.30 -0.08
CA ILE A 123 -31.06 -12.21 0.02
C ILE A 123 -30.59 -13.09 1.19
N ILE A 124 -31.22 -12.93 2.35
CA ILE A 124 -30.90 -13.73 3.53
C ILE A 124 -31.19 -15.20 3.28
N GLU A 125 -32.33 -15.51 2.68
CA GLU A 125 -32.68 -16.87 2.28
C GLU A 125 -31.61 -17.51 1.38
N ALA A 126 -31.16 -16.76 0.37
CA ALA A 126 -30.15 -17.23 -0.59
C ALA A 126 -28.79 -17.51 0.07
N LEU A 127 -28.44 -16.76 1.12
CA LEU A 127 -27.16 -16.88 1.82
C LEU A 127 -27.19 -17.86 2.98
N THR A 128 -28.37 -18.28 3.41
CA THR A 128 -28.53 -19.24 4.50
C THR A 128 -28.40 -20.66 3.97
N PRO A 129 -27.56 -21.52 4.61
CA PRO A 129 -27.37 -22.91 4.18
C PRO A 129 -28.61 -23.78 4.37
#